data_f4ca544a63d06985c5fbac156ab9d2dd
#
_entry.id   f4ca544a63d06985c5fbac156ab9d2dd
#
_cell.length_a   1.000
_cell.length_b   1.000
_cell.length_c   1.000
_cell.angle_alpha   90.00
_cell.angle_beta   90.00
_cell.angle_gamma   90.00
#
_symmetry.space_group_name_H-M   'P 1'
#
loop_
_entity.id
_entity.type
_entity.pdbx_description
1 polymer ?
#
loop_
_entity_poly.entity_id
_entity_poly.type
_entity_poly.pdbx_seq_one_letter_code
_entity_poly.pdbx_strand_id
1 'polypeptide(L)'
;MAGPRIDEVKDNAFRLPSRLNSTWGGNFTDMVRSTHYLRIIEQERLVENAAKIGAYFLDQLRDLQTEEPLISAARGRGVFLAFDLPDAKTREEFWHGFFNLGVLTLRSGENSIRFRPALDITAGAIDEAMELMHKFCQQRRK
;
A
#
# COMPACT_ATOMS: atom_id res chain seq x y z
N MET A 1 -18.34 4.32 7.98
CA MET A 1 -18.92 5.08 9.11
C MET A 1 -19.01 6.54 8.68
N ALA A 2 -20.06 7.23 9.09
CA ALA A 2 -20.23 8.65 8.82
C ALA A 2 -20.44 9.39 10.15
N GLY A 3 -19.91 10.61 10.25
CA GLY A 3 -20.13 11.47 11.43
C GLY A 3 -21.50 12.16 11.38
N PRO A 4 -21.93 12.81 12.48
CA PRO A 4 -23.25 13.42 12.59
C PRO A 4 -23.56 14.49 11.54
N ARG A 5 -22.53 15.13 10.97
CA ARG A 5 -22.69 16.12 9.88
C ARG A 5 -23.39 15.57 8.63
N ILE A 6 -23.45 14.24 8.45
CA ILE A 6 -24.17 13.67 7.32
C ILE A 6 -25.67 13.96 7.40
N ASP A 7 -26.21 14.15 8.60
CA ASP A 7 -27.63 14.45 8.80
C ASP A 7 -28.02 15.87 8.36
N GLU A 8 -27.04 16.77 8.19
CA GLU A 8 -27.24 18.11 7.61
C GLU A 8 -27.58 18.05 6.11
N VAL A 9 -27.23 16.93 5.45
CA VAL A 9 -27.53 16.70 4.03
C VAL A 9 -28.87 15.96 3.92
N LYS A 10 -29.90 16.67 3.42
CA LYS A 10 -31.28 16.16 3.35
C LYS A 10 -31.39 14.82 2.62
N ASP A 11 -30.72 14.67 1.48
CA ASP A 11 -30.78 13.50 0.61
C ASP A 11 -29.46 12.70 0.65
N ASN A 12 -28.93 12.49 1.85
CA ASN A 12 -27.70 11.72 2.00
C ASN A 12 -27.88 10.22 1.71
N ALA A 13 -26.75 9.53 1.50
CA ALA A 13 -26.73 8.14 1.09
C ALA A 13 -27.40 7.15 2.08
N PHE A 14 -27.57 7.52 3.35
CA PHE A 14 -28.24 6.68 4.35
C PHE A 14 -29.75 6.91 4.41
N ARG A 15 -30.24 8.04 3.91
CA ARG A 15 -31.67 8.37 3.89
C ARG A 15 -32.36 7.92 2.60
N LEU A 16 -31.64 7.90 1.49
CA LEU A 16 -32.20 7.47 0.20
C LEU A 16 -31.95 5.98 -0.03
N PRO A 17 -33.00 5.19 -0.33
CA PRO A 17 -32.88 3.77 -0.65
C PRO A 17 -31.92 3.54 -1.82
N SER A 18 -31.23 2.43 -1.81
CA SER A 18 -30.36 1.92 -2.89
C SER A 18 -29.13 2.77 -3.22
N ARG A 19 -28.79 3.82 -2.46
CA ARG A 19 -27.56 4.58 -2.65
C ARG A 19 -26.32 3.89 -2.07
N LEU A 20 -26.50 3.08 -1.04
CA LEU A 20 -25.47 2.20 -0.48
C LEU A 20 -25.97 0.77 -0.67
N ASN A 21 -25.56 0.16 -1.76
CA ASN A 21 -25.97 -1.21 -2.10
C ASN A 21 -24.77 -2.03 -2.55
N SER A 22 -24.71 -3.28 -2.08
CA SER A 22 -23.83 -4.31 -2.60
C SER A 22 -24.47 -5.67 -2.40
N THR A 23 -24.13 -6.66 -3.24
CA THR A 23 -24.63 -8.03 -3.14
C THR A 23 -24.40 -8.65 -1.75
N TRP A 24 -23.32 -8.28 -1.08
CA TRP A 24 -22.93 -8.76 0.25
C TRP A 24 -23.12 -7.73 1.36
N GLY A 25 -23.75 -6.58 1.06
CA GLY A 25 -24.04 -5.54 2.05
C GLY A 25 -24.92 -6.05 3.17
N GLY A 26 -24.52 -5.78 4.41
CA GLY A 26 -25.25 -6.23 5.59
C GLY A 26 -25.04 -7.69 5.99
N ASN A 27 -24.05 -8.37 5.43
CA ASN A 27 -23.71 -9.75 5.79
C ASN A 27 -23.20 -9.81 7.24
N PHE A 28 -23.90 -10.58 8.09
CA PHE A 28 -23.56 -10.73 9.52
C PHE A 28 -22.17 -11.32 9.75
N THR A 29 -21.75 -12.29 8.92
CA THR A 29 -20.42 -12.89 9.01
C THR A 29 -19.33 -11.83 8.81
N ASP A 30 -19.52 -10.94 7.83
CA ASP A 30 -18.56 -9.87 7.57
C ASP A 30 -18.58 -8.79 8.67
N MET A 31 -19.72 -8.54 9.31
CA MET A 31 -19.79 -7.66 10.47
C MET A 31 -19.01 -8.21 11.66
N VAL A 32 -19.16 -9.52 11.96
CA VAL A 32 -18.40 -10.20 13.00
C VAL A 32 -16.90 -10.18 12.67
N ARG A 33 -16.55 -10.54 11.45
CA ARG A 33 -15.14 -10.52 10.96
C ARG A 33 -14.54 -9.12 11.09
N SER A 34 -15.26 -8.09 10.66
CA SER A 34 -14.80 -6.69 10.77
C SER A 34 -14.57 -6.27 12.22
N THR A 35 -15.45 -6.71 13.14
CA THR A 35 -15.27 -6.45 14.56
C THR A 35 -14.00 -7.08 15.10
N HIS A 36 -13.71 -8.33 14.71
CA HIS A 36 -12.44 -9.00 15.10
C HIS A 36 -11.22 -8.31 14.51
N TYR A 37 -11.25 -7.90 13.23
CA TYR A 37 -10.13 -7.17 12.62
C TYR A 37 -9.85 -5.85 13.36
N LEU A 38 -10.88 -5.08 13.70
CA LEU A 38 -10.69 -3.83 14.44
C LEU A 38 -10.06 -4.08 15.82
N ARG A 39 -10.49 -5.13 16.52
CA ARG A 39 -9.88 -5.53 17.81
C ARG A 39 -8.42 -5.92 17.67
N ILE A 40 -8.05 -6.72 16.65
CA ILE A 40 -6.67 -7.10 16.39
C ILE A 40 -5.83 -5.86 16.08
N ILE A 41 -6.30 -4.97 15.20
CA ILE A 41 -5.61 -3.72 14.86
C ILE A 41 -5.31 -2.88 16.12
N GLU A 42 -6.27 -2.80 17.04
CA GLU A 42 -6.12 -2.05 18.30
C GLU A 42 -5.18 -2.77 19.27
N GLN A 43 -5.41 -4.06 19.54
CA GLN A 43 -4.63 -4.86 20.50
C GLN A 43 -3.16 -5.01 20.11
N GLU A 44 -2.89 -5.21 18.83
CA GLU A 44 -1.53 -5.35 18.30
C GLU A 44 -0.91 -4.01 17.88
N ARG A 45 -1.61 -2.91 18.10
CA ARG A 45 -1.15 -1.54 17.79
C ARG A 45 -0.65 -1.41 16.33
N LEU A 46 -1.40 -2.00 15.40
CA LEU A 46 -0.97 -2.09 14.01
C LEU A 46 -0.92 -0.74 13.29
N VAL A 47 -1.63 0.27 13.76
CA VAL A 47 -1.54 1.64 13.22
C VAL A 47 -0.19 2.26 13.54
N GLU A 48 0.30 2.07 14.78
CA GLU A 48 1.63 2.55 15.21
C GLU A 48 2.74 1.76 14.51
N ASN A 49 2.57 0.43 14.37
CA ASN A 49 3.49 -0.39 13.59
C ASN A 49 3.57 0.13 12.15
N ALA A 50 2.44 0.32 11.49
CA ALA A 50 2.40 0.83 10.12
C ALA A 50 3.08 2.21 9.98
N ALA A 51 2.94 3.10 10.98
CA ALA A 51 3.62 4.39 10.97
C ALA A 51 5.14 4.24 11.09
N LYS A 52 5.60 3.42 12.04
CA LYS A 52 7.04 3.18 12.30
C LYS A 52 7.72 2.47 11.12
N ILE A 53 7.17 1.33 10.72
CA ILE A 53 7.74 0.51 9.63
C ILE A 53 7.58 1.21 8.28
N GLY A 54 6.50 1.96 8.09
CA GLY A 54 6.31 2.75 6.87
C GLY A 54 7.33 3.88 6.72
N ALA A 55 7.71 4.56 7.80
CA ALA A 55 8.79 5.54 7.78
C ALA A 55 10.12 4.88 7.42
N TYR A 56 10.46 3.77 8.08
CA TYR A 56 11.64 2.97 7.77
C TYR A 56 11.69 2.54 6.30
N PHE A 57 10.60 1.99 5.78
CA PHE A 57 10.52 1.56 4.38
C PHE A 57 10.65 2.74 3.40
N LEU A 58 10.05 3.88 3.72
CA LEU A 58 10.17 5.08 2.87
C LEU A 58 11.62 5.57 2.79
N ASP A 59 12.35 5.53 3.88
CA ASP A 59 13.77 5.91 3.89
C ASP A 59 14.60 4.93 3.04
N GLN A 60 14.37 3.62 3.12
CA GLN A 60 14.99 2.62 2.25
C GLN A 60 14.67 2.86 0.76
N LEU A 61 13.43 3.25 0.42
CA LEU A 61 13.06 3.58 -0.96
C LEU A 61 13.73 4.87 -1.45
N ARG A 62 13.99 5.83 -0.57
CA ARG A 62 14.75 7.04 -0.89
C ARG A 62 16.22 6.74 -1.12
N ASP A 63 16.81 5.84 -0.35
CA ASP A 63 18.17 5.36 -0.59
C ASP A 63 18.27 4.66 -1.95
N LEU A 64 17.34 3.77 -2.26
CA LEU A 64 17.26 3.15 -3.59
C LEU A 64 17.08 4.18 -4.70
N GLN A 65 16.29 5.24 -4.49
CA GLN A 65 16.13 6.35 -5.45
C GLN A 65 17.45 7.09 -5.69
N THR A 66 18.33 7.23 -4.68
CA THR A 66 19.64 7.87 -4.87
C THR A 66 20.61 7.00 -5.68
N GLU A 67 20.45 5.69 -5.58
CA GLU A 67 21.29 4.71 -6.28
C GLU A 67 20.81 4.42 -7.71
N GLU A 68 19.48 4.45 -7.95
CA GLU A 68 18.87 4.12 -9.25
C GLU A 68 18.25 5.37 -9.89
N PRO A 69 18.93 5.99 -10.88
CA PRO A 69 18.49 7.26 -11.48
C PRO A 69 17.12 7.21 -12.17
N LEU A 70 16.60 6.03 -12.48
CA LEU A 70 15.28 5.87 -13.08
C LEU A 70 14.15 5.96 -12.03
N ILE A 71 14.47 5.79 -10.76
CA ILE A 71 13.49 5.89 -9.68
C ILE A 71 13.39 7.35 -9.22
N SER A 72 12.19 7.85 -9.11
CA SER A 72 11.91 9.21 -8.67
C SER A 72 10.69 9.28 -7.75
N ALA A 73 10.52 10.40 -7.08
CA ALA A 73 9.34 10.72 -6.27
C ALA A 73 8.92 9.62 -5.27
N ALA A 74 9.89 9.01 -4.57
CA ALA A 74 9.61 8.08 -3.47
C ALA A 74 8.79 8.79 -2.39
N ARG A 75 7.57 8.28 -2.15
CA ARG A 75 6.55 8.93 -1.32
C ARG A 75 5.63 7.93 -0.65
N GLY A 76 4.92 8.38 0.37
CA GLY A 76 3.85 7.61 1.00
C GLY A 76 3.58 8.00 2.44
N ARG A 77 2.67 7.26 3.06
CA ARG A 77 2.31 7.39 4.47
C ARG A 77 1.96 6.02 5.04
N GLY A 78 2.48 5.71 6.24
CA GLY A 78 2.38 4.38 6.79
C GLY A 78 2.96 3.37 5.79
N VAL A 79 2.35 2.22 5.64
CA VAL A 79 2.78 1.17 4.71
C VAL A 79 2.21 1.32 3.28
N PHE A 80 1.62 2.46 2.97
CA PHE A 80 1.13 2.78 1.63
C PHE A 80 2.12 3.70 0.92
N LEU A 81 3.01 3.12 0.12
CA LEU A 81 4.17 3.78 -0.47
C LEU A 81 4.18 3.61 -1.99
N ALA A 82 4.89 4.50 -2.67
CA ALA A 82 5.10 4.42 -4.11
C ALA A 82 6.37 5.16 -4.52
N PHE A 83 6.87 4.82 -5.70
CA PHE A 83 7.80 5.64 -6.46
C PHE A 83 7.41 5.66 -7.94
N ASP A 84 7.95 6.60 -8.68
CA ASP A 84 7.70 6.77 -10.11
C ASP A 84 8.93 6.35 -10.93
N LEU A 85 8.65 5.90 -12.15
CA LEU A 85 9.61 5.57 -13.19
C LEU A 85 9.38 6.50 -14.39
N PRO A 86 10.32 6.63 -15.35
CA PRO A 86 10.20 7.60 -16.44
C PRO A 86 8.96 7.40 -17.31
N ASP A 87 8.57 6.16 -17.54
CA ASP A 87 7.46 5.78 -18.42
C ASP A 87 6.85 4.42 -18.05
N ALA A 88 5.72 4.10 -18.70
CA ALA A 88 5.00 2.86 -18.48
C ALA A 88 5.81 1.60 -18.88
N LYS A 89 6.67 1.68 -19.89
CA LYS A 89 7.50 0.56 -20.35
C LYS A 89 8.55 0.21 -19.29
N THR A 90 9.24 1.21 -18.77
CA THR A 90 10.21 1.04 -17.68
C THR A 90 9.54 0.53 -16.42
N ARG A 91 8.30 1.01 -16.11
CA ARG A 91 7.52 0.48 -15.00
C ARG A 91 7.21 -1.01 -15.17
N GLU A 92 6.81 -1.48 -16.35
CA GLU A 92 6.57 -2.92 -16.60
C GLU A 92 7.86 -3.73 -16.42
N GLU A 93 9.00 -3.22 -16.90
CA GLU A 93 10.30 -3.88 -16.70
C GLU A 93 10.62 -4.07 -15.21
N PHE A 94 10.50 -3.01 -14.41
CA PHE A 94 10.74 -3.06 -12.97
C PHE A 94 9.73 -3.96 -12.26
N TRP A 95 8.44 -3.85 -12.59
CA TRP A 95 7.39 -4.67 -12.01
C TRP A 95 7.62 -6.16 -12.26
N HIS A 96 7.91 -6.56 -13.50
CA HIS A 96 8.23 -7.95 -13.84
C HIS A 96 9.53 -8.41 -13.18
N GLY A 97 10.54 -7.55 -13.14
CA GLY A 97 11.83 -7.85 -12.51
C GLY A 97 11.68 -8.14 -11.01
N PHE A 98 10.95 -7.31 -10.31
CA PHE A 98 10.64 -7.53 -8.89
C PHE A 98 9.81 -8.79 -8.67
N PHE A 99 8.77 -8.99 -9.47
CA PHE A 99 7.93 -10.18 -9.40
C PHE A 99 8.74 -11.48 -9.58
N ASN A 100 9.64 -11.51 -10.55
CA ASN A 100 10.50 -12.67 -10.82
C ASN A 100 11.48 -12.97 -9.68
N LEU A 101 11.81 -11.99 -8.86
CA LEU A 101 12.61 -12.14 -7.65
C LEU A 101 11.76 -12.42 -6.40
N GLY A 102 10.44 -12.50 -6.51
CA GLY A 102 9.52 -12.78 -5.41
C GLY A 102 8.99 -11.56 -4.68
N VAL A 103 9.28 -10.33 -5.16
CA VAL A 103 8.75 -9.11 -4.56
C VAL A 103 7.44 -8.72 -5.23
N LEU A 104 6.32 -8.92 -4.52
CA LEU A 104 4.98 -8.58 -5.01
C LEU A 104 4.71 -7.09 -4.83
N THR A 105 4.59 -6.39 -5.94
CA THR A 105 4.26 -4.96 -6.01
C THR A 105 3.03 -4.72 -6.87
N LEU A 106 2.52 -3.51 -6.87
CA LEU A 106 1.34 -3.12 -7.66
C LEU A 106 1.70 -2.00 -8.64
N ARG A 107 1.16 -2.10 -9.84
CA ARG A 107 1.19 -0.99 -10.80
C ARG A 107 0.18 0.07 -10.38
N SER A 108 0.52 1.34 -10.51
CA SER A 108 -0.35 2.46 -10.17
C SER A 108 -0.17 3.61 -11.14
N GLY A 109 -1.27 4.22 -11.55
CA GLY A 109 -1.23 5.29 -12.53
C GLY A 109 -0.53 4.88 -13.83
N GLU A 110 0.13 5.83 -14.45
CA GLU A 110 0.82 5.62 -15.73
C GLU A 110 2.19 4.95 -15.56
N ASN A 111 2.96 5.38 -14.56
CA ASN A 111 4.38 5.04 -14.42
C ASN A 111 4.83 4.70 -13.00
N SER A 112 3.90 4.54 -12.03
CA SER A 112 4.26 4.27 -10.63
C SER A 112 4.25 2.79 -10.29
N ILE A 113 5.15 2.38 -9.39
CA ILE A 113 5.08 1.15 -8.61
C ILE A 113 4.63 1.50 -7.19
N ARG A 114 3.65 0.75 -6.69
CA ARG A 114 3.04 0.95 -5.39
C ARG A 114 3.23 -0.25 -4.49
N PHE A 115 3.47 0.02 -3.23
CA PHE A 115 3.58 -0.96 -2.14
C PHE A 115 2.39 -0.81 -1.20
N ARG A 116 1.83 -1.93 -0.78
CA ARG A 116 0.76 -2.00 0.21
C ARG A 116 0.86 -3.33 0.96
N PRO A 117 1.91 -3.53 1.74
CA PRO A 117 2.04 -4.73 2.57
C PRO A 117 0.99 -4.75 3.68
N ALA A 118 0.92 -5.86 4.41
CA ALA A 118 0.08 -6.01 5.58
C ALA A 118 0.52 -5.06 6.71
N LEU A 119 -0.41 -4.70 7.61
CA LEU A 119 -0.14 -3.75 8.69
C LEU A 119 0.85 -4.28 9.73
N ASP A 120 0.99 -5.60 9.84
CA ASP A 120 1.90 -6.32 10.74
C ASP A 120 3.27 -6.62 10.12
N ILE A 121 3.57 -6.08 8.94
CA ILE A 121 4.86 -6.29 8.28
C ILE A 121 6.02 -5.91 9.19
N THR A 122 7.09 -6.67 9.13
CA THR A 122 8.29 -6.46 9.95
C THR A 122 9.40 -5.74 9.19
N ALA A 123 10.36 -5.16 9.91
CA ALA A 123 11.56 -4.57 9.30
C ALA A 123 12.34 -5.62 8.50
N GLY A 124 12.50 -6.83 9.02
CA GLY A 124 13.21 -7.91 8.32
C GLY A 124 12.60 -8.28 6.98
N ALA A 125 11.27 -8.27 6.86
CA ALA A 125 10.61 -8.50 5.58
C ALA A 125 10.83 -7.32 4.59
N ILE A 126 10.95 -6.10 5.09
CA ILE A 126 11.33 -4.94 4.27
C ILE A 126 12.77 -5.07 3.79
N ASP A 127 13.69 -5.44 4.69
CA ASP A 127 15.11 -5.63 4.35
C ASP A 127 15.29 -6.67 3.24
N GLU A 128 14.63 -7.82 3.36
CA GLU A 128 14.66 -8.86 2.34
C GLU A 128 14.13 -8.36 0.98
N ALA A 129 13.01 -7.64 0.99
CA ALA A 129 12.45 -7.06 -0.23
C ALA A 129 13.41 -6.03 -0.85
N MET A 130 14.03 -5.19 -0.03
CA MET A 130 14.98 -4.17 -0.51
C MET A 130 16.24 -4.80 -1.08
N GLU A 131 16.80 -5.84 -0.48
CA GLU A 131 17.93 -6.60 -1.04
C GLU A 131 17.62 -7.11 -2.45
N LEU A 132 16.45 -7.70 -2.65
CA LEU A 132 16.00 -8.21 -3.95
C LEU A 132 15.81 -7.08 -4.96
N MET A 133 15.27 -5.94 -4.55
CA MET A 133 15.09 -4.77 -5.41
C MET A 133 16.44 -4.16 -5.82
N HIS A 134 17.38 -4.00 -4.88
CA HIS A 134 18.76 -3.58 -5.19
C HIS A 134 19.45 -4.55 -6.15
N LYS A 135 19.32 -5.85 -5.92
CA LYS A 135 19.87 -6.88 -6.82
C LYS A 135 19.33 -6.73 -8.23
N PHE A 136 18.03 -6.53 -8.41
CA PHE A 136 17.45 -6.26 -9.73
C PHE A 136 18.06 -5.03 -10.38
N CYS A 137 18.11 -3.90 -9.68
CA CYS A 137 18.69 -2.66 -10.20
C CYS A 137 20.16 -2.83 -10.63
N GLN A 138 20.94 -3.56 -9.85
CA GLN A 138 22.34 -3.86 -10.18
C GLN A 138 22.48 -4.77 -11.42
N GLN A 139 21.63 -5.79 -11.55
CA GLN A 139 21.65 -6.70 -12.71
C GLN A 139 21.24 -5.99 -14.00
N ARG A 140 20.30 -5.06 -13.92
CA ARG A 140 19.81 -4.28 -15.04
C ARG A 140 20.85 -3.31 -15.61
N ARG A 141 21.80 -2.84 -14.81
CA ARG A 141 22.87 -1.90 -15.25
C ARG A 141 24.04 -2.59 -15.96
N LYS A 142 24.12 -3.91 -15.90
CA LYS A 142 25.16 -4.72 -16.58
C LYS A 142 24.74 -5.04 -17.99
#